data_9c93dc639e2cfb02e19b8ba2785ba1b8
#
_entry.id   9c93dc639e2cfb02e19b8ba2785ba1b8
#
_cell.length_a   1.000
_cell.length_b   1.000
_cell.length_c   1.000
_cell.angle_alpha   90.00
_cell.angle_beta   90.00
_cell.angle_gamma   90.00
#
_symmetry.space_group_name_H-M   'P 1'
#
loop_
_entity.id
_entity.type
_entity.pdbx_description
1 polymer ?
#
loop_
_entity_poly.entity_id
_entity_poly.type
_entity_poly.pdbx_seq_one_letter_code
_entity_poly.pdbx_strand_id
1 'polypeptide(L)'
;MTGPQGGSWIPLGGALKGLWEKEIPGLQITQTPGAGIANVRGVDDGKAQIGLANSSSTVDGIAGRAPYPKKVTKVCQIANLYPQYFQVVALADAKINSFADFKGKSLVAQPKGNSAEAITDAVLKLNGMSYQSLSKVNFQAAYNDAVALMKDGHAQVFTLGTTAPASAIMDLASARDVHLVPVDDKTMSAMKQANPGYNRLIIKAGTYPKQDK
;
A
#
# COMPACT_ATOMS: atom_id res chain seq x y z
N MET A 1 7.72 8.11 -11.78
CA MET A 1 6.97 8.28 -10.49
C MET A 1 7.19 7.05 -9.62
N THR A 2 7.43 7.24 -8.32
CA THR A 2 7.75 6.19 -7.36
C THR A 2 6.63 5.99 -6.33
N GLY A 3 6.92 6.00 -5.04
CA GLY A 3 5.96 5.71 -3.97
C GLY A 3 6.00 6.73 -2.84
N PRO A 4 5.28 6.45 -1.75
CA PRO A 4 5.31 7.28 -0.55
C PRO A 4 6.66 7.19 0.15
N GLN A 5 7.01 8.24 0.89
CA GLN A 5 8.19 8.24 1.73
C GLN A 5 8.08 7.16 2.83
N GLY A 6 9.18 6.45 3.06
CA GLY A 6 9.20 5.27 3.93
C GLY A 6 8.78 3.97 3.23
N GLY A 7 8.40 4.03 1.96
CA GLY A 7 8.09 2.86 1.12
C GLY A 7 9.28 2.41 0.26
N SER A 8 9.24 1.15 -0.18
CA SER A 8 10.31 0.51 -0.97
C SER A 8 10.54 1.11 -2.37
N TRP A 9 9.56 1.81 -2.92
CA TRP A 9 9.64 2.32 -4.29
C TRP A 9 10.55 3.55 -4.45
N ILE A 10 10.78 4.32 -3.39
CA ILE A 10 11.71 5.47 -3.44
C ILE A 10 13.15 4.98 -3.60
N PRO A 11 13.70 4.11 -2.74
CA PRO A 11 15.06 3.61 -2.93
C PRO A 11 15.22 2.80 -4.22
N LEU A 12 14.21 2.01 -4.62
CA LEU A 12 14.24 1.32 -5.91
C LEU A 12 14.32 2.28 -7.08
N GLY A 13 13.49 3.32 -7.09
CA GLY A 13 13.50 4.35 -8.14
C GLY A 13 14.83 5.09 -8.20
N GLY A 14 15.44 5.37 -7.05
CA GLY A 14 16.78 5.96 -6.97
C GLY A 14 17.85 5.05 -7.56
N ALA A 15 17.81 3.75 -7.26
CA ALA A 15 18.74 2.76 -7.82
C ALA A 15 18.58 2.62 -9.34
N LEU A 16 17.33 2.55 -9.84
CA LEU A 16 17.05 2.50 -11.28
C LEU A 16 17.51 3.78 -11.99
N LYS A 17 17.26 4.95 -11.40
CA LYS A 17 17.77 6.23 -11.90
C LYS A 17 19.28 6.19 -12.05
N GLY A 18 20.00 5.84 -10.98
CA GLY A 18 21.48 5.80 -11.00
C GLY A 18 22.02 4.83 -12.04
N LEU A 19 21.40 3.64 -12.17
CA LEU A 19 21.78 2.65 -13.16
C LEU A 19 21.55 3.16 -14.59
N TRP A 20 20.37 3.67 -14.88
CA TRP A 20 20.01 4.08 -16.25
C TRP A 20 20.78 5.33 -16.71
N GLU A 21 20.98 6.31 -15.83
CA GLU A 21 21.80 7.50 -16.16
C GLU A 21 23.28 7.14 -16.40
N LYS A 22 23.77 6.09 -15.74
CA LYS A 22 25.13 5.59 -15.98
C LYS A 22 25.26 4.86 -17.32
N GLU A 23 24.28 4.02 -17.67
CA GLU A 23 24.37 3.13 -18.83
C GLU A 23 23.85 3.77 -20.14
N ILE A 24 23.05 4.84 -20.04
CA ILE A 24 22.45 5.52 -21.20
C ILE A 24 23.01 6.95 -21.30
N PRO A 25 23.95 7.22 -22.21
CA PRO A 25 24.54 8.54 -22.37
C PRO A 25 23.48 9.64 -22.63
N GLY A 26 23.56 10.71 -21.87
CA GLY A 26 22.67 11.89 -22.01
C GLY A 26 21.29 11.71 -21.36
N LEU A 27 20.96 10.55 -20.79
CA LEU A 27 19.71 10.37 -20.06
C LEU A 27 19.77 11.12 -18.72
N GLN A 28 18.72 11.91 -18.44
CA GLN A 28 18.50 12.55 -17.15
C GLN A 28 17.12 12.16 -16.61
N ILE A 29 17.06 11.68 -15.38
CA ILE A 29 15.83 11.20 -14.75
C ILE A 29 15.47 12.07 -13.56
N THR A 30 14.26 12.63 -13.57
CA THR A 30 13.65 13.28 -12.42
C THR A 30 12.77 12.25 -11.69
N GLN A 31 13.18 11.89 -10.47
CA GLN A 31 12.36 11.04 -9.63
C GLN A 31 11.36 11.86 -8.86
N THR A 32 10.08 11.50 -8.94
CA THR A 32 8.99 12.15 -8.20
C THR A 32 8.27 11.16 -7.29
N PRO A 33 7.83 11.58 -6.10
CA PRO A 33 6.94 10.78 -5.26
C PRO A 33 5.65 10.44 -6.02
N GLY A 34 4.99 9.35 -5.58
CA GLY A 34 3.76 8.91 -6.19
C GLY A 34 3.04 7.85 -5.38
N ALA A 35 2.10 7.19 -6.02
CA ALA A 35 1.33 6.08 -5.46
C ALA A 35 0.76 5.24 -6.60
N GLY A 36 0.48 3.96 -6.38
CA GLY A 36 0.20 3.01 -7.48
C GLY A 36 -0.88 3.48 -8.46
N ILE A 37 -2.04 3.92 -7.98
CA ILE A 37 -3.13 4.42 -8.81
C ILE A 37 -2.75 5.76 -9.47
N ALA A 38 -2.17 6.67 -8.70
CA ALA A 38 -1.75 7.99 -9.19
C ALA A 38 -0.67 7.88 -10.27
N ASN A 39 0.23 6.91 -10.16
CA ASN A 39 1.29 6.68 -11.15
C ASN A 39 0.73 6.18 -12.48
N VAL A 40 -0.20 5.23 -12.47
CA VAL A 40 -0.87 4.75 -13.68
C VAL A 40 -1.59 5.90 -14.38
N ARG A 41 -2.31 6.73 -13.63
CA ARG A 41 -2.95 7.95 -14.18
C ARG A 41 -1.93 8.96 -14.69
N GLY A 42 -0.84 9.17 -13.95
CA GLY A 42 0.22 10.10 -14.34
C GLY A 42 0.91 9.73 -15.64
N VAL A 43 1.11 8.44 -15.89
CA VAL A 43 1.64 7.94 -17.17
C VAL A 43 0.59 8.10 -18.29
N ASP A 44 -0.67 7.73 -18.03
CA ASP A 44 -1.75 7.88 -19.03
C ASP A 44 -1.97 9.34 -19.43
N ASP A 45 -1.86 10.27 -18.48
CA ASP A 45 -1.97 11.71 -18.69
C ASP A 45 -0.70 12.35 -19.33
N GLY A 46 0.38 11.58 -19.52
CA GLY A 46 1.66 12.08 -20.05
C GLY A 46 2.48 12.91 -19.06
N LYS A 47 2.14 12.89 -17.77
CA LYS A 47 2.87 13.60 -16.70
C LYS A 47 4.16 12.90 -16.30
N ALA A 48 4.29 11.62 -16.63
CA ALA A 48 5.48 10.82 -16.40
C ALA A 48 5.63 9.78 -17.52
N GLN A 49 6.87 9.40 -17.81
CA GLN A 49 7.18 8.37 -18.80
C GLN A 49 7.15 6.97 -18.18
N ILE A 50 7.52 6.86 -16.90
CA ILE A 50 7.58 5.59 -16.16
C ILE A 50 6.96 5.77 -14.78
N GLY A 51 6.18 4.78 -14.34
CA GLY A 51 5.58 4.74 -13.02
C GLY A 51 5.63 3.35 -12.39
N LEU A 52 5.96 3.26 -11.11
CA LEU A 52 5.81 2.03 -10.34
C LEU A 52 4.33 1.86 -9.95
N ALA A 53 3.76 0.69 -10.22
CA ALA A 53 2.36 0.41 -9.94
C ALA A 53 2.16 -1.03 -9.45
N ASN A 54 1.07 -1.27 -8.75
CA ASN A 54 0.63 -2.62 -8.44
C ASN A 54 -0.17 -3.19 -9.63
N SER A 55 -0.09 -4.49 -9.86
CA SER A 55 -0.86 -5.18 -10.91
C SER A 55 -2.38 -4.90 -10.79
N SER A 56 -2.92 -4.89 -9.57
CA SER A 56 -4.32 -4.55 -9.31
C SER A 56 -4.69 -3.14 -9.80
N SER A 57 -3.83 -2.14 -9.56
CA SER A 57 -4.06 -0.77 -10.02
C SER A 57 -4.04 -0.66 -11.55
N THR A 58 -3.14 -1.38 -12.21
CA THR A 58 -3.05 -1.40 -13.67
C THR A 58 -4.28 -2.09 -14.29
N VAL A 59 -4.69 -3.24 -13.74
CA VAL A 59 -5.88 -3.97 -14.18
C VAL A 59 -7.15 -3.12 -14.06
N ASP A 60 -7.35 -2.42 -12.94
CA ASP A 60 -8.49 -1.52 -12.77
C ASP A 60 -8.43 -0.33 -13.73
N GLY A 61 -7.26 0.24 -13.94
CA GLY A 61 -7.07 1.35 -14.87
C GLY A 61 -7.43 0.98 -16.31
N ILE A 62 -6.91 -0.13 -16.82
CA ILE A 62 -7.20 -0.62 -18.18
C ILE A 62 -8.69 -0.99 -18.32
N ALA A 63 -9.30 -1.57 -17.30
CA ALA A 63 -10.72 -1.89 -17.29
C ALA A 63 -11.63 -0.66 -17.12
N GLY A 64 -11.10 0.48 -16.69
CA GLY A 64 -11.87 1.68 -16.36
C GLY A 64 -12.73 1.52 -15.10
N ARG A 65 -12.29 0.66 -14.17
CA ARG A 65 -12.98 0.47 -12.89
C ARG A 65 -12.56 1.53 -11.87
N ALA A 66 -13.42 1.78 -10.91
CA ALA A 66 -13.09 2.67 -9.79
C ALA A 66 -11.75 2.27 -9.13
N PRO A 67 -10.91 3.23 -8.73
CA PRO A 67 -11.16 4.67 -8.66
C PRO A 67 -10.78 5.47 -9.91
N TYR A 68 -10.63 4.81 -11.06
CA TYR A 68 -10.35 5.51 -12.32
C TYR A 68 -11.62 6.10 -12.92
N PRO A 69 -11.63 7.39 -13.34
CA PRO A 69 -12.82 8.02 -13.94
C PRO A 69 -13.10 7.53 -15.37
N LYS A 70 -12.10 6.96 -16.03
CA LYS A 70 -12.17 6.41 -17.38
C LYS A 70 -11.10 5.33 -17.57
N LYS A 71 -11.21 4.57 -18.65
CA LYS A 71 -10.17 3.60 -19.06
C LYS A 71 -8.85 4.31 -19.30
N VAL A 72 -7.78 3.68 -18.82
CA VAL A 72 -6.40 4.05 -19.12
C VAL A 72 -6.02 3.39 -20.45
N THR A 73 -5.47 4.14 -21.39
CA THR A 73 -5.22 3.68 -22.76
C THR A 73 -3.78 3.87 -23.23
N LYS A 74 -2.97 4.67 -22.49
CA LYS A 74 -1.60 5.04 -22.89
C LYS A 74 -0.55 4.44 -21.95
N VAL A 75 -0.85 3.32 -21.32
CA VAL A 75 0.08 2.62 -20.46
C VAL A 75 0.35 1.22 -20.99
N CYS A 76 1.58 0.75 -20.80
CA CYS A 76 1.96 -0.64 -20.98
C CYS A 76 2.80 -1.11 -19.79
N GLN A 77 2.75 -2.40 -19.49
CA GLN A 77 3.62 -3.00 -18.49
C GLN A 77 4.97 -3.31 -19.12
N ILE A 78 6.04 -2.80 -18.54
CA ILE A 78 7.42 -3.01 -18.98
C ILE A 78 7.99 -4.25 -18.29
N ALA A 79 7.82 -4.37 -16.97
CA ALA A 79 8.35 -5.46 -16.17
C ALA A 79 7.50 -5.74 -14.94
N ASN A 80 7.57 -6.98 -14.46
CA ASN A 80 7.10 -7.37 -13.14
C ASN A 80 8.32 -7.57 -12.25
N LEU A 81 8.46 -6.75 -11.21
CA LEU A 81 9.69 -6.68 -10.43
C LEU A 81 9.67 -7.60 -9.21
N TYR A 82 8.67 -7.44 -8.33
CA TYR A 82 8.57 -8.20 -7.08
C TYR A 82 7.18 -8.06 -6.46
N PRO A 83 6.79 -8.95 -5.53
CA PRO A 83 5.49 -8.86 -4.87
C PRO A 83 5.42 -7.69 -3.89
N GLN A 84 4.29 -7.00 -3.90
CA GLN A 84 3.91 -6.00 -2.90
C GLN A 84 2.89 -6.60 -1.95
N TYR A 85 3.09 -6.42 -0.66
CA TYR A 85 2.21 -6.92 0.38
C TYR A 85 1.31 -5.81 0.90
N PHE A 86 -0.01 -6.00 0.83
CA PHE A 86 -0.93 -5.24 1.65
C PHE A 86 -0.83 -5.76 3.07
N GLN A 87 -0.44 -4.92 3.99
CA GLN A 87 -0.20 -5.27 5.38
C GLN A 87 -1.09 -4.43 6.28
N VAL A 88 -1.62 -5.08 7.29
CA VAL A 88 -2.43 -4.45 8.34
C VAL A 88 -1.72 -4.71 9.65
N VAL A 89 -1.24 -3.65 10.28
CA VAL A 89 -0.56 -3.75 11.57
C VAL A 89 -1.39 -3.05 12.64
N ALA A 90 -1.60 -3.74 13.77
CA ALA A 90 -2.33 -3.22 14.91
C ALA A 90 -1.43 -3.17 16.15
N LEU A 91 -1.66 -2.18 17.03
CA LEU A 91 -1.07 -2.16 18.36
C LEU A 91 -1.60 -3.35 19.16
N ALA A 92 -0.74 -4.05 19.88
CA ALA A 92 -1.11 -5.26 20.61
C ALA A 92 -2.18 -5.01 21.69
N ASP A 93 -2.13 -3.85 22.34
CA ASP A 93 -3.10 -3.43 23.37
C ASP A 93 -4.49 -3.07 22.80
N ALA A 94 -4.60 -2.83 21.48
CA ALA A 94 -5.87 -2.51 20.83
C ALA A 94 -6.78 -3.73 20.65
N LYS A 95 -6.26 -4.97 20.82
CA LYS A 95 -7.03 -6.24 20.72
C LYS A 95 -7.77 -6.37 19.38
N ILE A 96 -7.09 -6.12 18.29
CA ILE A 96 -7.64 -6.17 16.92
C ILE A 96 -7.03 -7.39 16.23
N ASN A 97 -7.79 -8.47 16.08
CA ASN A 97 -7.34 -9.73 15.49
C ASN A 97 -7.95 -10.00 14.10
N SER A 98 -8.95 -9.25 13.74
CA SER A 98 -9.69 -9.37 12.48
C SER A 98 -10.21 -8.00 12.01
N PHE A 99 -10.68 -7.92 10.77
CA PHE A 99 -11.32 -6.70 10.30
C PHE A 99 -12.61 -6.35 11.05
N ALA A 100 -13.33 -7.33 11.58
CA ALA A 100 -14.53 -7.07 12.38
C ALA A 100 -14.24 -6.22 13.63
N ASP A 101 -13.02 -6.31 14.17
CA ASP A 101 -12.60 -5.57 15.36
C ASP A 101 -12.27 -4.10 15.08
N PHE A 102 -12.30 -3.67 13.82
CA PHE A 102 -11.99 -2.27 13.42
C PHE A 102 -13.09 -1.29 13.84
N LYS A 103 -14.32 -1.76 14.05
CA LYS A 103 -15.44 -0.90 14.42
C LYS A 103 -15.11 -0.09 15.67
N GLY A 104 -15.21 1.24 15.57
CA GLY A 104 -14.90 2.16 16.66
C GLY A 104 -13.41 2.33 16.96
N LYS A 105 -12.50 1.74 16.19
CA LYS A 105 -11.04 1.92 16.34
C LYS A 105 -10.53 3.09 15.50
N SER A 106 -9.34 3.56 15.82
CA SER A 106 -8.66 4.61 15.05
C SER A 106 -7.69 3.98 14.05
N LEU A 107 -7.80 4.42 12.79
CA LEU A 107 -7.00 3.96 11.66
C LEU A 107 -6.10 5.07 11.13
N VAL A 108 -4.88 4.73 10.77
CA VAL A 108 -4.09 5.54 9.84
C VAL A 108 -3.94 4.79 8.51
N ALA A 109 -4.21 5.48 7.41
CA ALA A 109 -4.14 4.97 6.04
C ALA A 109 -3.48 6.01 5.13
N GLN A 110 -3.32 5.69 3.85
CA GLN A 110 -2.82 6.62 2.86
C GLN A 110 -3.98 7.42 2.23
N PRO A 111 -3.70 8.58 1.60
CA PRO A 111 -4.72 9.35 0.89
C PRO A 111 -5.19 8.63 -0.38
N LYS A 112 -6.34 9.06 -0.89
CA LYS A 112 -6.88 8.58 -2.17
C LYS A 112 -5.87 8.71 -3.30
N GLY A 113 -5.82 7.71 -4.17
CA GLY A 113 -4.82 7.57 -5.22
C GLY A 113 -3.67 6.63 -4.85
N ASN A 114 -3.60 6.20 -3.58
CA ASN A 114 -2.74 5.11 -3.14
C ASN A 114 -3.48 3.77 -3.26
N SER A 115 -2.80 2.74 -3.76
CA SER A 115 -3.39 1.41 -3.91
C SER A 115 -3.75 0.78 -2.57
N ALA A 116 -2.95 1.00 -1.52
CA ALA A 116 -3.24 0.48 -0.19
C ALA A 116 -4.49 1.12 0.43
N GLU A 117 -4.76 2.41 0.15
CA GLU A 117 -6.01 3.04 0.55
C GLU A 117 -7.21 2.39 -0.13
N ALA A 118 -7.13 2.19 -1.45
CA ALA A 118 -8.20 1.54 -2.20
C ALA A 118 -8.47 0.10 -1.71
N ILE A 119 -7.42 -0.65 -1.35
CA ILE A 119 -7.55 -1.98 -0.74
C ILE A 119 -8.20 -1.88 0.64
N THR A 120 -7.78 -0.92 1.47
CA THR A 120 -8.36 -0.70 2.81
C THR A 120 -9.86 -0.43 2.71
N ASP A 121 -10.28 0.48 1.83
CA ASP A 121 -11.70 0.78 1.60
C ASP A 121 -12.48 -0.45 1.11
N ALA A 122 -11.92 -1.20 0.16
CA ALA A 122 -12.54 -2.41 -0.35
C ALA A 122 -12.70 -3.50 0.73
N VAL A 123 -11.67 -3.72 1.53
CA VAL A 123 -11.70 -4.72 2.62
C VAL A 123 -12.69 -4.31 3.72
N LEU A 124 -12.74 -3.02 4.08
CA LEU A 124 -13.77 -2.53 5.02
C LEU A 124 -15.17 -2.80 4.48
N LYS A 125 -15.45 -2.48 3.22
CA LYS A 125 -16.76 -2.72 2.57
C LYS A 125 -17.14 -4.20 2.54
N LEU A 126 -16.20 -5.09 2.23
CA LEU A 126 -16.42 -6.54 2.23
C LEU A 126 -16.75 -7.08 3.63
N ASN A 127 -16.34 -6.37 4.68
CA ASN A 127 -16.66 -6.67 6.07
C ASN A 127 -17.84 -5.85 6.62
N GLY A 128 -18.67 -5.26 5.75
CA GLY A 128 -19.87 -4.49 6.13
C GLY A 128 -19.55 -3.16 6.81
N MET A 129 -18.37 -2.60 6.61
CA MET A 129 -17.91 -1.36 7.23
C MET A 129 -17.53 -0.31 6.19
N SER A 130 -17.31 0.89 6.66
CA SER A 130 -16.73 2.01 5.91
C SER A 130 -15.85 2.83 6.86
N TYR A 131 -15.21 3.86 6.35
CA TYR A 131 -14.44 4.78 7.21
C TYR A 131 -15.30 5.44 8.31
N GLN A 132 -16.61 5.61 8.10
CA GLN A 132 -17.54 6.12 9.12
C GLN A 132 -17.80 5.12 10.28
N SER A 133 -17.47 3.84 10.09
CA SER A 133 -17.56 2.82 11.14
C SER A 133 -16.42 2.91 12.17
N LEU A 134 -15.41 3.69 11.87
CA LEU A 134 -14.20 3.88 12.68
C LEU A 134 -14.37 5.13 13.57
N SER A 135 -13.67 5.17 14.72
CA SER A 135 -13.69 6.34 15.60
C SER A 135 -12.97 7.54 14.98
N LYS A 136 -11.88 7.26 14.25
CA LYS A 136 -11.07 8.27 13.57
C LYS A 136 -10.30 7.63 12.43
N VAL A 137 -10.16 8.36 11.33
CA VAL A 137 -9.29 7.99 10.21
C VAL A 137 -8.32 9.13 9.94
N ASN A 138 -7.03 8.83 9.98
CA ASN A 138 -5.97 9.76 9.62
C ASN A 138 -5.39 9.32 8.26
N PHE A 139 -5.34 10.22 7.30
CA PHE A 139 -4.71 9.97 6.01
C PHE A 139 -3.33 10.62 5.98
N GLN A 140 -2.27 9.79 5.85
CA GLN A 140 -0.89 10.23 5.81
C GLN A 140 -0.22 9.82 4.50
N ALA A 141 0.38 10.79 3.81
CA ALA A 141 1.06 10.54 2.55
C ALA A 141 2.38 9.78 2.73
N ALA A 142 3.06 9.98 3.85
CA ALA A 142 4.29 9.28 4.22
C ALA A 142 4.02 8.19 5.27
N TYR A 143 4.70 7.05 5.13
CA TYR A 143 4.59 5.96 6.12
C TYR A 143 5.25 6.34 7.46
N ASN A 144 6.29 7.19 7.43
CA ASN A 144 6.93 7.68 8.65
C ASN A 144 5.97 8.49 9.53
N ASP A 145 5.11 9.31 8.92
CA ASP A 145 4.11 10.09 9.66
C ASP A 145 3.02 9.17 10.24
N ALA A 146 2.63 8.13 9.49
CA ALA A 146 1.72 7.10 9.98
C ALA A 146 2.31 6.35 11.18
N VAL A 147 3.59 6.00 11.14
CA VAL A 147 4.31 5.36 12.24
C VAL A 147 4.35 6.26 13.46
N ALA A 148 4.61 7.57 13.30
CA ALA A 148 4.59 8.52 14.41
C ALA A 148 3.22 8.53 15.12
N LEU A 149 2.12 8.61 14.36
CA LEU A 149 0.77 8.54 14.94
C LEU A 149 0.50 7.25 15.73
N MET A 150 1.02 6.11 15.24
CA MET A 150 0.91 4.84 15.96
C MET A 150 1.75 4.81 17.23
N LYS A 151 2.99 5.30 17.18
CA LYS A 151 3.89 5.39 18.34
C LYS A 151 3.29 6.26 19.46
N ASP A 152 2.67 7.36 19.08
CA ASP A 152 2.05 8.33 19.99
C ASP A 152 0.65 7.88 20.48
N GLY A 153 0.14 6.73 20.01
CA GLY A 153 -1.18 6.23 20.39
C GLY A 153 -2.35 6.97 19.74
N HIS A 154 -2.10 7.80 18.73
CA HIS A 154 -3.14 8.53 17.99
C HIS A 154 -3.83 7.68 16.91
N ALA A 155 -3.31 6.50 16.63
CA ALA A 155 -3.93 5.47 15.81
C ALA A 155 -3.64 4.08 16.39
N GLN A 156 -4.59 3.16 16.22
CA GLN A 156 -4.51 1.79 16.72
C GLN A 156 -4.21 0.78 15.61
N VAL A 157 -4.51 1.15 14.36
CA VAL A 157 -4.29 0.33 13.17
C VAL A 157 -3.62 1.16 12.09
N PHE A 158 -2.68 0.55 11.38
CA PHE A 158 -2.04 1.12 10.19
C PHE A 158 -2.14 0.14 9.02
N THR A 159 -2.63 0.61 7.87
CA THR A 159 -2.66 -0.16 6.63
C THR A 159 -1.66 0.40 5.63
N LEU A 160 -0.86 -0.46 5.00
CA LEU A 160 0.16 -0.05 4.05
C LEU A 160 0.39 -1.10 2.96
N GLY A 161 0.93 -0.68 1.82
CA GLY A 161 1.31 -1.56 0.70
C GLY A 161 2.78 -1.37 0.36
N THR A 162 3.61 -2.36 0.69
CA THR A 162 5.05 -2.32 0.43
C THR A 162 5.65 -3.74 0.52
N THR A 163 6.98 -3.87 0.52
CA THR A 163 7.67 -5.15 0.75
C THR A 163 7.42 -5.67 2.17
N ALA A 164 7.64 -6.97 2.39
CA ALA A 164 7.78 -7.58 3.70
C ALA A 164 9.20 -8.19 3.80
N PRO A 165 10.01 -7.83 4.83
CA PRO A 165 9.70 -6.87 5.88
C PRO A 165 9.61 -5.42 5.37
N ALA A 166 8.74 -4.62 6.01
CA ALA A 166 8.59 -3.18 5.76
C ALA A 166 9.37 -2.39 6.80
N SER A 167 10.19 -1.42 6.38
CA SER A 167 10.96 -0.57 7.31
C SER A 167 10.04 0.19 8.29
N ALA A 168 8.89 0.65 7.81
CA ALA A 168 7.89 1.33 8.64
C ALA A 168 7.34 0.43 9.76
N ILE A 169 7.09 -0.86 9.49
CA ILE A 169 6.62 -1.80 10.52
C ILE A 169 7.76 -2.15 11.48
N MET A 170 8.99 -2.32 10.98
CA MET A 170 10.17 -2.55 11.82
C MET A 170 10.41 -1.38 12.78
N ASP A 171 10.30 -0.14 12.28
CA ASP A 171 10.43 1.06 13.11
C ASP A 171 9.31 1.17 14.16
N LEU A 172 8.07 0.87 13.78
CA LEU A 172 6.96 0.82 14.74
C LEU A 172 7.19 -0.25 15.81
N ALA A 173 7.58 -1.47 15.40
CA ALA A 173 7.80 -2.61 16.29
C ALA A 173 8.98 -2.40 17.25
N SER A 174 9.92 -1.52 16.93
CA SER A 174 11.02 -1.15 17.83
C SER A 174 10.57 -0.34 19.05
N ALA A 175 9.44 0.37 18.94
CA ALA A 175 8.92 1.26 19.97
C ALA A 175 7.61 0.77 20.61
N ARG A 176 6.83 -0.04 19.94
CA ARG A 176 5.52 -0.51 20.41
C ARG A 176 5.35 -2.02 20.10
N ASP A 177 4.64 -2.70 20.96
CA ASP A 177 4.21 -4.07 20.66
C ASP A 177 3.10 -4.04 19.60
N VAL A 178 3.30 -4.77 18.51
CA VAL A 178 2.40 -4.83 17.37
C VAL A 178 2.20 -6.25 16.89
N HIS A 179 1.13 -6.49 16.15
CA HIS A 179 0.91 -7.73 15.41
C HIS A 179 0.26 -7.43 14.05
N LEU A 180 0.40 -8.38 13.13
CA LEU A 180 -0.25 -8.32 11.83
C LEU A 180 -1.67 -8.87 11.94
N VAL A 181 -2.63 -8.16 11.34
CA VAL A 181 -4.01 -8.62 11.21
C VAL A 181 -4.17 -9.32 9.86
N PRO A 182 -4.53 -10.61 9.82
CA PRO A 182 -4.63 -11.36 8.57
C PRO A 182 -5.84 -10.92 7.74
N VAL A 183 -5.70 -10.99 6.41
CA VAL A 183 -6.84 -10.95 5.50
C VAL A 183 -7.40 -12.36 5.39
N ASP A 184 -8.65 -12.57 5.81
CA ASP A 184 -9.30 -13.87 5.81
C ASP A 184 -9.57 -14.39 4.38
N ASP A 185 -9.82 -15.70 4.27
CA ASP A 185 -9.99 -16.38 2.99
C ASP A 185 -11.20 -15.88 2.20
N LYS A 186 -12.29 -15.54 2.88
CA LYS A 186 -13.51 -15.02 2.25
C LYS A 186 -13.25 -13.65 1.64
N THR A 187 -12.63 -12.76 2.39
CA THR A 187 -12.24 -11.43 1.93
C THR A 187 -11.25 -11.52 0.76
N MET A 188 -10.22 -12.38 0.87
CA MET A 188 -9.24 -12.58 -0.19
C MET A 188 -9.89 -13.13 -1.48
N SER A 189 -10.80 -14.10 -1.36
CA SER A 189 -11.51 -14.67 -2.51
C SER A 189 -12.37 -13.64 -3.21
N ALA A 190 -13.11 -12.81 -2.46
CA ALA A 190 -13.93 -11.74 -2.99
C ALA A 190 -13.07 -10.66 -3.70
N MET A 191 -11.94 -10.30 -3.11
CA MET A 191 -10.98 -9.36 -3.71
C MET A 191 -10.45 -9.88 -5.05
N LYS A 192 -10.03 -11.15 -5.10
CA LYS A 192 -9.52 -11.78 -6.34
C LYS A 192 -10.58 -11.90 -7.42
N GLN A 193 -11.82 -12.19 -7.06
CA GLN A 193 -12.95 -12.23 -7.98
C GLN A 193 -13.23 -10.84 -8.59
N ALA A 194 -13.16 -9.79 -7.77
CA ALA A 194 -13.37 -8.42 -8.22
C ALA A 194 -12.22 -7.92 -9.11
N ASN A 195 -10.98 -8.32 -8.82
CA ASN A 195 -9.80 -7.92 -9.58
C ASN A 195 -8.73 -9.02 -9.57
N PRO A 196 -8.44 -9.66 -10.73
CA PRO A 196 -7.46 -10.74 -10.83
C PRO A 196 -6.01 -10.31 -10.54
N GLY A 197 -5.74 -9.01 -10.44
CA GLY A 197 -4.45 -8.48 -10.01
C GLY A 197 -4.12 -8.72 -8.53
N TYR A 198 -5.12 -9.11 -7.71
CA TYR A 198 -4.87 -9.51 -6.32
C TYR A 198 -4.45 -10.97 -6.24
N ASN A 199 -3.39 -11.23 -5.50
CA ASN A 199 -2.90 -12.57 -5.21
C ASN A 199 -2.67 -12.74 -3.71
N ARG A 200 -2.90 -13.97 -3.23
CA ARG A 200 -2.59 -14.32 -1.86
C ARG A 200 -1.07 -14.37 -1.68
N LEU A 201 -0.57 -13.67 -0.67
CA LEU A 201 0.81 -13.73 -0.23
C LEU A 201 0.82 -14.07 1.27
N ILE A 202 1.86 -14.76 1.70
CA ILE A 202 2.06 -15.15 3.09
C ILE A 202 3.30 -14.44 3.61
N ILE A 203 3.14 -13.69 4.69
CA ILE A 203 4.25 -13.15 5.47
C ILE A 203 4.64 -14.24 6.47
N LYS A 204 5.86 -14.77 6.33
CA LYS A 204 6.33 -15.88 7.17
C LYS A 204 6.51 -15.43 8.62
N ALA A 205 6.28 -16.35 9.55
CA ALA A 205 6.63 -16.14 10.96
C ALA A 205 8.09 -15.70 11.09
N GLY A 206 8.35 -14.83 12.07
CA GLY A 206 9.68 -14.26 12.28
C GLY A 206 10.11 -13.18 11.26
N THR A 207 9.22 -12.77 10.33
CA THR A 207 9.52 -11.64 9.43
C THR A 207 9.61 -10.32 10.20
N TYR A 208 8.81 -10.16 11.25
CA TYR A 208 8.83 -9.02 12.16
C TYR A 208 9.15 -9.45 13.59
N PRO A 209 9.68 -8.54 14.44
CA PRO A 209 9.91 -8.85 15.86
C PRO A 209 8.63 -9.30 16.56
N LYS A 210 8.73 -10.33 17.39
CA LYS A 210 7.61 -10.93 18.16
C LYS A 210 6.44 -11.48 17.31
N GLN A 211 6.68 -11.76 16.03
CA GLN A 211 5.73 -12.40 15.15
C GLN A 211 5.98 -13.91 15.15
N ASP A 212 5.22 -14.66 15.97
CA ASP A 212 5.39 -16.11 16.13
C ASP A 212 4.54 -16.93 15.14
N LYS A 213 3.60 -16.27 14.45
CA LYS A 213 2.66 -16.87 13.49
C LYS A 213 2.54 -16.04 12.22
#